data_b060dac2661e0fc50cd2de6ad092f3b0
#
_entry.id   b060dac2661e0fc50cd2de6ad092f3b0
#
_cell.length_a   1.000
_cell.length_b   1.000
_cell.length_c   1.000
_cell.angle_alpha   90.00
_cell.angle_beta   90.00
_cell.angle_gamma   90.00
#
_symmetry.space_group_name_H-M   'P 1'
#
loop_
_entity.id
_entity.type
_entity.pdbx_description
1 polymer ?
#
loop_
_entity_poly.entity_id
_entity_poly.type
_entity_poly.pdbx_seq_one_letter_code
_entity_poly.pdbx_strand_id
1 'polypeptide(L)'
;MSKALITVLGDLMLDRYWFGSAKRISPEAPIPVINVQNNEDRLGGAANVALNLRSLEKDVVLAGLIGNDLEGQRFTELCHQNHIQNNVCIKDDFQTITKLRIISRQQHMLRCDFEQPHTATQLDAQYIQQLLELIEQSNIVILSDYQKGFLANPQQFI
;
A
#
# COMPACT_ATOMS: atom_id res chain seq x y z
N MET A 1 -28.36 -8.30 12.36
CA MET A 1 -28.15 -7.30 11.29
C MET A 1 -26.88 -7.68 10.57
N SER A 2 -26.91 -7.89 9.25
CA SER A 2 -25.66 -8.09 8.48
C SER A 2 -24.82 -6.84 8.61
N LYS A 3 -23.53 -7.01 8.89
CA LYS A 3 -22.61 -5.86 8.90
C LYS A 3 -22.51 -5.31 7.49
N ALA A 4 -22.46 -3.97 7.39
CA ALA A 4 -22.29 -3.31 6.09
C ALA A 4 -20.91 -3.63 5.53
N LEU A 5 -20.84 -4.11 4.30
CA LEU A 5 -19.60 -4.35 3.57
C LEU A 5 -19.06 -3.03 3.02
N ILE A 6 -17.83 -2.71 3.33
CA ILE A 6 -17.11 -1.54 2.80
C ILE A 6 -16.00 -2.02 1.87
N THR A 7 -16.00 -1.56 0.64
CA THR A 7 -14.89 -1.82 -0.29
C THR A 7 -14.01 -0.58 -0.42
N VAL A 8 -12.73 -0.76 -0.27
CA VAL A 8 -11.69 0.27 -0.49
C VAL A 8 -10.93 -0.10 -1.75
N LEU A 9 -11.03 0.76 -2.77
CA LEU A 9 -10.31 0.63 -4.04
C LEU A 9 -9.24 1.72 -4.11
N GLY A 10 -8.02 1.38 -4.50
CA GLY A 10 -7.02 2.44 -4.68
C GLY A 10 -5.59 1.97 -4.77
N ASP A 11 -4.70 2.96 -4.70
CA ASP A 11 -3.27 2.74 -4.78
C ASP A 11 -2.75 2.12 -3.49
N LEU A 12 -2.21 0.90 -3.63
CA LEU A 12 -1.64 0.13 -2.53
C LEU A 12 -0.15 0.43 -2.41
N MET A 13 0.34 0.51 -1.19
CA MET A 13 1.76 0.72 -0.94
C MET A 13 2.20 0.15 0.41
N LEU A 14 3.48 -0.13 0.50
CA LEU A 14 4.15 -0.53 1.72
C LEU A 14 4.92 0.66 2.29
N ASP A 15 4.60 1.08 3.50
CA ASP A 15 5.35 2.07 4.25
C ASP A 15 6.40 1.35 5.11
N ARG A 16 7.67 1.45 4.73
CA ARG A 16 8.80 0.81 5.42
C ARG A 16 9.55 1.85 6.25
N TYR A 17 9.82 1.51 7.49
CA TYR A 17 10.54 2.37 8.42
C TYR A 17 11.83 1.68 8.88
N TRP A 18 12.95 2.35 8.74
CA TRP A 18 14.22 1.95 9.33
C TRP A 18 14.59 2.91 10.44
N PHE A 19 14.65 2.39 11.65
CA PHE A 19 15.00 3.17 12.84
C PHE A 19 16.46 2.92 13.19
N GLY A 20 17.21 4.00 13.42
CA GLY A 20 18.63 3.88 13.71
C GLY A 20 19.23 5.10 14.39
N SER A 21 20.55 5.09 14.52
CA SER A 21 21.32 6.20 15.09
C SER A 21 22.33 6.74 14.09
N ALA A 22 22.37 8.06 13.95
CA ALA A 22 23.37 8.80 13.18
C ALA A 22 24.42 9.36 14.15
N LYS A 23 25.55 8.67 14.29
CA LYS A 23 26.61 9.08 15.24
C LYS A 23 27.89 9.55 14.55
N ARG A 24 28.01 9.34 13.24
CA ARG A 24 29.21 9.70 12.48
C ARG A 24 28.85 10.16 11.07
N ILE A 25 29.76 10.91 10.48
CA ILE A 25 29.74 11.28 9.07
C ILE A 25 30.54 10.23 8.28
N SER A 26 30.11 9.94 7.06
CA SER A 26 30.82 9.02 6.16
C SER A 26 32.19 9.59 5.79
N PRO A 27 33.24 8.75 5.68
CA PRO A 27 34.55 9.19 5.12
C PRO A 27 34.46 9.38 3.59
N GLU A 28 33.41 8.84 2.91
CA GLU A 28 33.27 8.88 1.46
C GLU A 28 32.58 10.15 0.96
N ALA A 29 31.73 10.77 1.80
CA ALA A 29 30.97 11.97 1.47
C ALA A 29 30.46 12.65 2.76
N PRO A 30 30.09 13.94 2.74
CA PRO A 30 29.56 14.65 3.90
C PRO A 30 28.10 14.27 4.22
N ILE A 31 27.84 12.97 4.37
CA ILE A 31 26.54 12.40 4.68
C ILE A 31 26.57 11.63 6.01
N PRO A 32 25.48 11.62 6.79
CA PRO A 32 25.40 10.83 8.01
C PRO A 32 25.38 9.32 7.70
N VAL A 33 26.08 8.54 8.52
CA VAL A 33 25.97 7.08 8.51
C VAL A 33 24.91 6.67 9.52
N ILE A 34 23.86 6.04 9.03
CA ILE A 34 22.77 5.51 9.87
C ILE A 34 23.08 4.05 10.22
N ASN A 35 23.24 3.77 11.50
CA ASN A 35 23.29 2.40 12.01
C ASN A 35 21.86 1.94 12.31
N VAL A 36 21.28 1.15 11.40
CA VAL A 36 19.91 0.63 11.52
C VAL A 36 19.86 -0.39 12.66
N GLN A 37 18.92 -0.22 13.56
CA GLN A 37 18.71 -1.04 14.75
C GLN A 37 17.40 -1.81 14.70
N ASN A 38 16.40 -1.26 14.04
CA ASN A 38 15.07 -1.86 13.90
C ASN A 38 14.45 -1.49 12.57
N ASN A 39 13.56 -2.32 12.06
CA ASN A 39 12.74 -2.02 10.91
C ASN A 39 11.28 -2.41 11.16
N GLU A 40 10.38 -1.74 10.47
CA GLU A 40 8.94 -1.96 10.57
C GLU A 40 8.31 -1.70 9.21
N ASP A 41 7.40 -2.59 8.80
CA ASP A 41 6.57 -2.43 7.62
C ASP A 41 5.12 -2.17 8.02
N ARG A 42 4.46 -1.23 7.37
CA ARG A 42 3.06 -0.85 7.59
C ARG A 42 2.30 -0.80 6.28
N LEU A 43 1.00 -1.05 6.34
CA LEU A 43 0.10 -0.84 5.23
C LEU A 43 -0.08 0.66 4.96
N GLY A 44 0.19 1.11 3.72
CA GLY A 44 0.10 2.50 3.28
C GLY A 44 -0.95 2.70 2.19
N GLY A 45 -1.21 3.96 1.82
CA GLY A 45 -2.19 4.31 0.79
C GLY A 45 -3.60 3.82 1.12
N ALA A 46 -4.27 3.23 0.13
CA ALA A 46 -5.61 2.68 0.32
C ALA A 46 -5.67 1.58 1.40
N ALA A 47 -4.58 0.83 1.60
CA ALA A 47 -4.53 -0.18 2.64
C ALA A 47 -4.54 0.41 4.06
N ASN A 48 -3.99 1.61 4.26
CA ASN A 48 -4.11 2.31 5.54
C ASN A 48 -5.56 2.74 5.82
N VAL A 49 -6.33 3.10 4.79
CA VAL A 49 -7.77 3.38 4.92
C VAL A 49 -8.50 2.12 5.37
N ALA A 50 -8.23 0.98 4.73
CA ALA A 50 -8.82 -0.31 5.13
C ALA A 50 -8.46 -0.69 6.57
N LEU A 51 -7.20 -0.48 6.99
CA LEU A 51 -6.74 -0.73 8.35
C LEU A 51 -7.50 0.12 9.38
N ASN A 52 -7.70 1.42 9.10
CA ASN A 52 -8.48 2.31 9.97
C ASN A 52 -9.94 1.85 10.09
N LEU A 53 -10.55 1.42 9.00
CA LEU A 53 -11.92 0.88 9.03
C LEU A 53 -11.99 -0.44 9.83
N ARG A 54 -10.99 -1.32 9.70
CA ARG A 54 -10.90 -2.54 10.52
C ARG A 54 -10.76 -2.23 12.01
N SER A 55 -10.00 -1.20 12.38
CA SER A 55 -9.88 -0.76 13.78
C SER A 55 -11.20 -0.23 14.35
N LEU A 56 -12.13 0.21 13.48
CA LEU A 56 -13.51 0.56 13.81
C LEU A 56 -14.47 -0.64 13.71
N GLU A 57 -13.95 -1.86 13.70
CA GLU A 57 -14.71 -3.12 13.63
C GLU A 57 -15.62 -3.25 12.39
N LYS A 58 -15.27 -2.58 11.27
CA LYS A 58 -16.01 -2.69 10.02
C LYS A 58 -15.52 -3.86 9.18
N ASP A 59 -16.43 -4.48 8.42
CA ASP A 59 -16.07 -5.49 7.44
C ASP A 59 -15.59 -4.79 6.17
N VAL A 60 -14.33 -5.04 5.80
CA VAL A 60 -13.64 -4.33 4.72
C VAL A 60 -13.02 -5.31 3.74
N VAL A 61 -13.24 -5.05 2.45
CA VAL A 61 -12.49 -5.64 1.35
C VAL A 61 -11.60 -4.57 0.73
N LEU A 62 -10.32 -4.87 0.61
CA LEU A 62 -9.33 -4.01 -0.02
C LEU A 62 -9.03 -4.52 -1.43
N ALA A 63 -9.07 -3.64 -2.42
CA ALA A 63 -8.69 -3.97 -3.79
C ALA A 63 -7.73 -2.93 -4.37
N GLY A 64 -6.82 -3.41 -5.20
CA GLY A 64 -5.76 -2.61 -5.80
C GLY A 64 -4.72 -3.51 -6.47
N LEU A 65 -3.55 -2.95 -6.73
CA LEU A 65 -2.49 -3.59 -7.49
C LEU A 65 -1.22 -3.67 -6.67
N ILE A 66 -0.58 -4.85 -6.70
CA ILE A 66 0.76 -5.10 -6.14
C ILE A 66 1.59 -5.91 -7.14
N GLY A 67 2.90 -5.90 -6.97
CA GLY A 67 3.84 -6.72 -7.73
C GLY A 67 3.93 -8.15 -7.20
N ASN A 68 4.40 -9.05 -8.06
CA ASN A 68 4.83 -10.39 -7.68
C ASN A 68 6.28 -10.35 -7.14
N ASP A 69 6.48 -9.58 -6.08
CA ASP A 69 7.77 -9.31 -5.44
C ASP A 69 7.72 -9.54 -3.92
N LEU A 70 8.86 -9.40 -3.25
CA LEU A 70 8.96 -9.60 -1.79
C LEU A 70 8.12 -8.58 -1.02
N GLU A 71 8.01 -7.36 -1.52
CA GLU A 71 7.21 -6.30 -0.95
C GLU A 71 5.71 -6.59 -1.07
N GLY A 72 5.27 -7.16 -2.20
CA GLY A 72 3.88 -7.62 -2.41
C GLY A 72 3.51 -8.80 -1.50
N GLN A 73 4.44 -9.75 -1.33
CA GLN A 73 4.25 -10.84 -0.36
C GLN A 73 4.12 -10.28 1.06
N ARG A 74 5.02 -9.36 1.45
CA ARG A 74 4.97 -8.71 2.77
C ARG A 74 3.68 -7.92 2.97
N PHE A 75 3.22 -7.21 1.95
CA PHE A 75 1.94 -6.50 1.96
C PHE A 75 0.77 -7.46 2.23
N THR A 76 0.72 -8.58 1.53
CA THR A 76 -0.32 -9.61 1.70
C THR A 76 -0.32 -10.21 3.11
N GLU A 77 0.87 -10.51 3.68
CA GLU A 77 1.01 -10.95 5.06
C GLU A 77 0.43 -9.93 6.05
N LEU A 78 0.73 -8.64 5.86
CA LEU A 78 0.21 -7.57 6.72
C LEU A 78 -1.31 -7.45 6.61
N CYS A 79 -1.90 -7.60 5.43
CA CYS A 79 -3.35 -7.65 5.27
C CYS A 79 -3.95 -8.80 6.09
N HIS A 80 -3.36 -9.99 5.98
CA HIS A 80 -3.82 -11.15 6.74
C HIS A 80 -3.69 -10.96 8.26
N GLN A 81 -2.55 -10.44 8.74
CA GLN A 81 -2.31 -10.16 10.16
C GLN A 81 -3.33 -9.16 10.74
N ASN A 82 -3.80 -8.23 9.93
CA ASN A 82 -4.78 -7.22 10.33
C ASN A 82 -6.23 -7.60 9.97
N HIS A 83 -6.48 -8.86 9.59
CA HIS A 83 -7.81 -9.36 9.22
C HIS A 83 -8.49 -8.53 8.13
N ILE A 84 -7.72 -8.01 7.19
CA ILE A 84 -8.22 -7.31 6.00
C ILE A 84 -8.41 -8.35 4.90
N GLN A 85 -9.66 -8.53 4.45
CA GLN A 85 -9.93 -9.31 3.25
C GLN A 85 -9.40 -8.52 2.04
N ASN A 86 -8.52 -9.14 1.27
CA ASN A 86 -7.94 -8.49 0.09
C ASN A 86 -8.40 -9.18 -1.20
N ASN A 87 -8.71 -8.37 -2.21
CA ASN A 87 -8.96 -8.74 -3.60
C ASN A 87 -7.95 -7.98 -4.46
N VAL A 88 -6.66 -8.25 -4.25
CA VAL A 88 -5.57 -7.55 -4.94
C VAL A 88 -5.21 -8.28 -6.24
N CYS A 89 -4.92 -7.50 -7.27
CA CYS A 89 -4.31 -8.00 -8.49
C CYS A 89 -2.79 -8.04 -8.31
N ILE A 90 -2.19 -9.20 -8.60
CA ILE A 90 -0.73 -9.40 -8.54
C ILE A 90 -0.21 -9.42 -9.97
N LYS A 91 0.79 -8.58 -10.28
CA LYS A 91 1.39 -8.49 -11.61
C LYS A 91 2.90 -8.68 -11.58
N ASP A 92 3.43 -9.43 -12.55
CA ASP A 92 4.88 -9.69 -12.66
C ASP A 92 5.64 -8.46 -13.18
N ASP A 93 4.99 -7.63 -13.98
CA ASP A 93 5.55 -6.41 -14.58
C ASP A 93 5.28 -5.14 -13.76
N PHE A 94 4.81 -5.28 -12.54
CA PHE A 94 4.55 -4.19 -11.60
C PHE A 94 5.45 -4.32 -10.37
N GLN A 95 6.05 -3.22 -9.95
CA GLN A 95 6.79 -3.14 -8.69
C GLN A 95 5.86 -2.66 -7.57
N THR A 96 5.77 -3.41 -6.48
CA THR A 96 5.02 -2.97 -5.31
C THR A 96 5.57 -1.65 -4.77
N ILE A 97 4.71 -0.63 -4.75
CA ILE A 97 5.11 0.70 -4.30
C ILE A 97 5.57 0.63 -2.85
N THR A 98 6.81 1.02 -2.61
CA THR A 98 7.39 1.01 -1.26
C THR A 98 7.98 2.37 -0.93
N LYS A 99 7.61 2.91 0.22
CA LYS A 99 8.12 4.19 0.73
C LYS A 99 8.98 3.93 1.97
N LEU A 100 10.30 3.86 1.77
CA LEU A 100 11.26 3.69 2.84
C LEU A 100 11.55 5.02 3.54
N ARG A 101 11.32 5.08 4.84
CA ARG A 101 11.66 6.21 5.70
C ARG A 101 12.77 5.82 6.65
N ILE A 102 13.84 6.58 6.64
CA ILE A 102 14.98 6.41 7.54
C ILE A 102 14.84 7.42 8.67
N ILE A 103 14.78 6.92 9.91
CA ILE A 103 14.52 7.73 11.10
C ILE A 103 15.67 7.59 12.09
N SER A 104 16.19 8.73 12.55
CA SER A 104 17.17 8.77 13.62
C SER A 104 16.75 9.79 14.68
N ARG A 105 16.76 9.39 15.96
CA ARG A 105 16.37 10.26 17.09
C ARG A 105 15.02 10.98 16.88
N GLN A 106 14.01 10.22 16.38
CA GLN A 106 12.67 10.72 16.06
C GLN A 106 12.59 11.75 14.90
N GLN A 107 13.67 11.94 14.15
CA GLN A 107 13.70 12.80 12.99
C GLN A 107 13.78 11.98 11.70
N HIS A 108 13.00 12.39 10.69
CA HIS A 108 13.12 11.84 9.35
C HIS A 108 14.41 12.34 8.71
N MET A 109 15.31 11.41 8.42
CA MET A 109 16.61 11.71 7.77
C MET A 109 16.49 11.68 6.26
N LEU A 110 15.73 10.72 5.73
CA LEU A 110 15.59 10.49 4.30
C LEU A 110 14.31 9.69 4.03
N ARG A 111 13.70 9.90 2.85
CA ARG A 111 12.71 9.00 2.27
C ARG A 111 13.18 8.54 0.90
N CYS A 112 13.12 7.23 0.65
CA CYS A 112 13.35 6.64 -0.65
C CYS A 112 12.03 6.03 -1.14
N ASP A 113 11.58 6.43 -2.32
CA ASP A 113 10.37 5.93 -2.95
C ASP A 113 10.77 4.93 -4.05
N PHE A 114 10.31 3.68 -3.91
CA PHE A 114 10.48 2.61 -4.88
C PHE A 114 9.15 2.48 -5.61
N GLU A 115 9.08 3.05 -6.78
CA GLU A 115 7.89 3.06 -7.63
C GLU A 115 8.31 3.25 -9.09
N GLN A 116 7.53 2.68 -9.99
CA GLN A 116 7.72 2.92 -11.42
C GLN A 116 7.01 4.22 -11.84
N PRO A 117 7.44 4.89 -12.92
CA PRO A 117 6.71 6.03 -13.47
C PRO A 117 5.26 5.65 -13.77
N HIS A 118 4.34 6.53 -13.39
CA HIS A 118 2.90 6.29 -13.51
C HIS A 118 2.46 6.29 -14.97
N THR A 119 2.48 5.13 -15.59
CA THR A 119 1.66 4.83 -16.76
C THR A 119 0.35 4.23 -16.24
N ALA A 120 -0.80 4.66 -16.78
CA ALA A 120 -2.07 4.03 -16.45
C ALA A 120 -1.92 2.51 -16.59
N THR A 121 -1.95 1.81 -15.46
CA THR A 121 -1.76 0.36 -15.47
C THR A 121 -3.01 -0.26 -16.09
N GLN A 122 -2.85 -0.95 -17.20
CA GLN A 122 -3.96 -1.68 -17.80
C GLN A 122 -4.32 -2.85 -16.88
N LEU A 123 -5.51 -2.74 -16.28
CA LEU A 123 -6.10 -3.84 -15.54
C LEU A 123 -6.69 -4.86 -16.52
N ASP A 124 -6.61 -6.14 -16.20
CA ASP A 124 -7.22 -7.19 -16.99
C ASP A 124 -8.74 -7.07 -16.95
N ALA A 125 -9.41 -7.34 -18.07
CA ALA A 125 -10.87 -7.30 -18.15
C ALA A 125 -11.54 -8.19 -17.10
N GLN A 126 -10.96 -9.35 -16.81
CA GLN A 126 -11.44 -10.27 -15.77
C GLN A 126 -11.37 -9.63 -14.38
N TYR A 127 -10.27 -8.95 -14.04
CA TYR A 127 -10.14 -8.28 -12.75
C TYR A 127 -11.08 -7.09 -12.63
N ILE A 128 -11.26 -6.31 -13.70
CA ILE A 128 -12.28 -5.23 -13.75
C ILE A 128 -13.67 -5.79 -13.46
N GLN A 129 -14.04 -6.91 -14.08
CA GLN A 129 -15.33 -7.56 -13.84
C GLN A 129 -15.48 -7.98 -12.37
N GLN A 130 -14.45 -8.56 -11.76
CA GLN A 130 -14.45 -8.91 -10.33
C GLN A 130 -14.64 -7.68 -9.43
N LEU A 131 -14.00 -6.54 -9.78
CA LEU A 131 -14.16 -5.30 -9.05
C LEU A 131 -15.58 -4.74 -9.14
N LEU A 132 -16.20 -4.80 -10.33
CA LEU A 132 -17.59 -4.35 -10.52
C LEU A 132 -18.55 -5.21 -9.70
N GLU A 133 -18.39 -6.53 -9.70
CA GLU A 133 -19.20 -7.44 -8.88
C GLU A 133 -19.01 -7.15 -7.36
N LEU A 134 -17.78 -6.84 -6.94
CA LEU A 134 -17.49 -6.47 -5.57
C LEU A 134 -18.15 -5.12 -5.19
N ILE A 135 -18.12 -4.15 -6.09
CA ILE A 135 -18.78 -2.84 -5.94
C ILE A 135 -20.29 -3.01 -5.77
N GLU A 136 -20.93 -3.83 -6.62
CA GLU A 136 -22.36 -4.09 -6.54
C GLU A 136 -22.79 -4.74 -5.22
N GLN A 137 -21.92 -5.56 -4.63
CA GLN A 137 -22.17 -6.22 -3.33
C GLN A 137 -21.91 -5.30 -2.13
N SER A 138 -21.25 -4.15 -2.35
CA SER A 138 -20.81 -3.26 -1.29
C SER A 138 -21.87 -2.24 -0.89
N ASN A 139 -21.98 -1.96 0.40
CA ASN A 139 -22.84 -0.88 0.90
C ASN A 139 -22.16 0.49 0.75
N ILE A 140 -20.84 0.51 0.79
CA ILE A 140 -20.01 1.72 0.66
C ILE A 140 -18.77 1.37 -0.15
N VAL A 141 -18.44 2.22 -1.10
CA VAL A 141 -17.19 2.15 -1.86
C VAL A 141 -16.37 3.39 -1.60
N ILE A 142 -15.11 3.21 -1.24
CA ILE A 142 -14.14 4.29 -1.02
C ILE A 142 -13.07 4.20 -2.09
N LEU A 143 -12.88 5.27 -2.86
CA LEU A 143 -11.80 5.41 -3.82
C LEU A 143 -10.66 6.19 -3.17
N SER A 144 -9.47 5.59 -3.08
CA SER A 144 -8.30 6.18 -2.44
C SER A 144 -7.19 6.36 -3.47
N ASP A 145 -7.15 7.54 -4.07
CA ASP A 145 -6.26 7.90 -5.17
C ASP A 145 -5.03 8.66 -4.67
N TYR A 146 -3.84 8.07 -4.87
CA TYR A 146 -2.54 8.67 -4.63
C TYR A 146 -1.81 8.99 -5.94
N GLN A 147 -2.53 8.97 -7.07
CA GLN A 147 -1.99 9.18 -8.41
C GLN A 147 -0.87 8.17 -8.77
N LYS A 148 -1.08 6.91 -8.40
CA LYS A 148 -0.16 5.82 -8.69
C LYS A 148 -0.64 4.90 -9.82
N GLY A 149 -1.72 5.29 -10.50
CA GLY A 149 -2.17 4.71 -11.76
C GLY A 149 -3.28 3.69 -11.65
N PHE A 150 -3.59 3.13 -10.48
CA PHE A 150 -4.70 2.20 -10.33
C PHE A 150 -6.05 2.85 -10.65
N LEU A 151 -6.27 4.08 -10.18
CA LEU A 151 -7.47 4.87 -10.43
C LEU A 151 -7.31 5.88 -11.57
N ALA A 152 -6.45 5.61 -12.57
CA ALA A 152 -6.24 6.51 -13.70
C ALA A 152 -7.54 6.80 -14.51
N ASN A 153 -8.48 5.87 -14.50
CA ASN A 153 -9.82 6.05 -15.06
C ASN A 153 -10.90 5.62 -14.03
N PRO A 154 -11.19 6.46 -13.02
CA PRO A 154 -12.12 6.09 -11.95
C PRO A 154 -13.56 5.94 -12.41
N GLN A 155 -13.93 6.52 -13.55
CA GLN A 155 -15.29 6.43 -14.10
C GLN A 155 -15.69 4.99 -14.47
N GLN A 156 -14.75 4.10 -14.68
CA GLN A 156 -15.02 2.69 -14.92
C GLN A 156 -15.58 1.96 -13.68
N PHE A 157 -15.50 2.58 -12.50
CA PHE A 157 -15.92 2.02 -11.22
C PHE A 157 -17.14 2.74 -10.62
N ILE A 158 -17.71 3.71 -11.32
CA ILE A 158 -18.85 4.53 -10.93
C ILE A 158 -19.99 4.33 -11.94
#